data_1c9a4717fb93f4b09fae8ad3006728c9
#
_entry.id   1c9a4717fb93f4b09fae8ad3006728c9
#
_cell.length_a   1.000
_cell.length_b   1.000
_cell.length_c   1.000
_cell.angle_alpha   90.00
_cell.angle_beta   90.00
_cell.angle_gamma   90.00
#
_symmetry.space_group_name_H-M   'P 1'
#
loop_
_entity.id
_entity.type
_entity.pdbx_description
1 polymer ?
#
loop_
_entity_poly.entity_id
_entity_poly.type
_entity_poly.pdbx_seq_one_letter_code
_entity_poly.pdbx_strand_id
1 'polypeptide(L)'
;EIKAPKTVSEETLGYLQDWDAFANLAQADFTQQAPEHLDTRNSVDFYLLLAAVGATDLFDGDKAKNAIFYTWDGTKWYFGPYDLDTTYGLHYNGTQISYAADSAPKTDGGTFWKKILVTYADELAARYAELRDKDIFSVNCLYDIAAGLSAKYTHELDKAEINKWPTKPSLTVTSRDQIFSWFNDRLAYLDNKFNYTR
;
A
#
# COMPACT_ATOMS: atom_id res chain seq x y z
N GLU A 1 -0.29 10.94 -14.27
CA GLU A 1 -0.80 12.30 -14.06
C GLU A 1 0.12 13.08 -13.13
N ILE A 2 0.57 14.27 -13.55
CA ILE A 2 1.36 15.17 -12.71
C ILE A 2 0.42 15.95 -11.80
N LYS A 3 0.55 15.77 -10.49
CA LYS A 3 -0.27 16.48 -9.49
C LYS A 3 0.33 17.84 -9.13
N ALA A 4 1.65 17.91 -9.02
CA ALA A 4 2.40 19.13 -8.74
C ALA A 4 3.83 18.99 -9.32
N PRO A 5 4.43 20.08 -9.78
CA PRO A 5 3.84 21.41 -9.94
C PRO A 5 2.77 21.45 -11.03
N LYS A 6 1.85 22.41 -10.95
CA LYS A 6 0.79 22.59 -11.98
C LYS A 6 1.37 23.04 -13.33
N THR A 7 2.47 23.76 -13.32
CA THR A 7 3.22 24.14 -14.51
C THR A 7 4.47 23.28 -14.57
N VAL A 8 4.58 22.48 -15.60
CA VAL A 8 5.72 21.57 -15.80
C VAL A 8 6.83 22.34 -16.52
N SER A 9 7.97 22.46 -15.86
CA SER A 9 9.19 22.99 -16.47
C SER A 9 9.92 21.90 -17.26
N GLU A 10 10.88 22.30 -18.10
CA GLU A 10 11.78 21.35 -18.78
C GLU A 10 12.57 20.51 -17.78
N GLU A 11 12.99 21.09 -16.67
CA GLU A 11 13.65 20.40 -15.57
C GLU A 11 12.75 19.33 -14.96
N THR A 12 11.50 19.67 -14.61
CA THR A 12 10.53 18.70 -14.09
C THR A 12 10.26 17.57 -15.08
N LEU A 13 10.20 17.88 -16.36
CA LEU A 13 10.04 16.87 -17.40
C LEU A 13 11.27 15.95 -17.49
N GLY A 14 12.47 16.51 -17.33
CA GLY A 14 13.71 15.72 -17.23
C GLY A 14 13.68 14.72 -16.09
N TYR A 15 13.25 15.12 -14.88
CA TYR A 15 13.10 14.21 -13.75
C TYR A 15 12.15 13.04 -14.02
N LEU A 16 11.06 13.31 -14.74
CA LEU A 16 10.10 12.26 -15.11
C LEU A 16 10.65 11.31 -16.17
N GLN A 17 11.44 11.80 -17.12
CA GLN A 17 12.11 10.98 -18.11
C GLN A 17 13.17 10.08 -17.48
N ASP A 18 13.95 10.61 -16.54
CA ASP A 18 14.94 9.84 -15.78
C ASP A 18 14.26 8.76 -14.91
N TRP A 19 13.14 9.11 -14.25
CA TRP A 19 12.31 8.14 -13.54
C TRP A 19 11.79 7.03 -14.44
N ASP A 20 11.25 7.37 -15.61
CA ASP A 20 10.72 6.40 -16.57
C ASP A 20 11.82 5.47 -17.08
N ALA A 21 12.99 6.03 -17.40
CA ALA A 21 14.16 5.26 -17.81
C ALA A 21 14.59 4.27 -16.72
N PHE A 22 14.72 4.72 -15.47
CA PHE A 22 15.05 3.87 -14.32
C PHE A 22 13.99 2.80 -14.09
N ALA A 23 12.72 3.17 -14.05
CA ALA A 23 11.62 2.26 -13.78
C ALA A 23 11.51 1.13 -14.82
N ASN A 24 11.98 1.35 -16.04
CA ASN A 24 11.96 0.38 -17.14
C ASN A 24 13.25 -0.46 -17.27
N LEU A 25 14.25 -0.25 -16.43
CA LEU A 25 15.47 -1.06 -16.43
C LEU A 25 15.19 -2.56 -16.26
N ALA A 26 16.06 -3.41 -16.80
CA ALA A 26 16.05 -4.84 -16.48
C ALA A 26 16.36 -5.05 -14.99
N GLN A 27 15.93 -6.20 -14.43
CA GLN A 27 16.02 -6.46 -12.98
C GLN A 27 17.43 -6.23 -12.41
N ALA A 28 18.48 -6.69 -13.09
CA ALA A 28 19.85 -6.57 -12.59
C ALA A 28 20.30 -5.09 -12.49
N ASP A 29 20.06 -4.31 -13.53
CA ASP A 29 20.41 -2.90 -13.59
C ASP A 29 19.54 -2.08 -12.63
N PHE A 30 18.25 -2.43 -12.51
CA PHE A 30 17.35 -1.85 -11.53
C PHE A 30 17.87 -2.06 -10.10
N THR A 31 18.24 -3.29 -9.75
CA THR A 31 18.77 -3.63 -8.42
C THR A 31 20.04 -2.83 -8.11
N GLN A 32 20.93 -2.69 -9.09
CA GLN A 32 22.17 -1.94 -8.92
C GLN A 32 21.91 -0.43 -8.70
N GLN A 33 20.97 0.16 -9.43
CA GLN A 33 20.71 1.59 -9.41
C GLN A 33 19.66 2.02 -8.38
N ALA A 34 18.87 1.08 -7.88
CA ALA A 34 17.77 1.40 -6.95
C ALA A 34 18.19 2.23 -5.73
N PRO A 35 19.34 2.01 -5.07
CA PRO A 35 19.76 2.84 -3.94
C PRO A 35 20.03 4.32 -4.28
N GLU A 36 20.29 4.62 -5.56
CA GLU A 36 20.49 6.00 -6.03
C GLU A 36 19.17 6.69 -6.32
N HIS A 37 18.21 5.94 -6.88
CA HIS A 37 16.92 6.47 -7.33
C HIS A 37 15.78 6.35 -6.29
N LEU A 38 15.88 5.44 -5.33
CA LEU A 38 14.84 5.18 -4.34
C LEU A 38 15.34 5.38 -2.92
N ASP A 39 14.48 5.92 -2.06
CA ASP A 39 14.69 5.77 -0.64
C ASP A 39 14.32 4.34 -0.23
N THR A 40 15.30 3.56 0.18
CA THR A 40 15.13 2.14 0.51
C THR A 40 14.12 1.94 1.64
N ARG A 41 14.21 2.75 2.70
CA ARG A 41 13.31 2.62 3.84
C ARG A 41 11.87 2.93 3.47
N ASN A 42 11.64 4.00 2.73
CA ASN A 42 10.31 4.36 2.24
C ASN A 42 9.77 3.29 1.30
N SER A 43 10.58 2.77 0.38
CA SER A 43 10.16 1.73 -0.57
C SER A 43 9.73 0.45 0.13
N VAL A 44 10.48 0.03 1.13
CA VAL A 44 10.20 -1.15 1.95
C VAL A 44 8.94 -0.93 2.82
N ASP A 45 8.86 0.19 3.53
CA ASP A 45 7.71 0.49 4.39
C ASP A 45 6.42 0.65 3.57
N PHE A 46 6.50 1.29 2.40
CA PHE A 46 5.36 1.42 1.51
C PHE A 46 4.87 0.06 1.00
N TYR A 47 5.77 -0.79 0.52
CA TYR A 47 5.43 -2.15 0.09
C TYR A 47 4.75 -2.94 1.21
N LEU A 48 5.34 -2.93 2.41
CA LEU A 48 4.80 -3.67 3.56
C LEU A 48 3.45 -3.13 4.02
N LEU A 49 3.25 -1.81 4.00
CA LEU A 49 1.95 -1.22 4.29
C LEU A 49 0.89 -1.76 3.33
N LEU A 50 1.14 -1.69 2.03
CA LEU A 50 0.19 -2.16 1.02
C LEU A 50 -0.10 -3.65 1.13
N ALA A 51 0.94 -4.45 1.39
CA ALA A 51 0.79 -5.88 1.63
C ALA A 51 -0.05 -6.16 2.88
N ALA A 52 0.19 -5.44 3.98
CA ALA A 52 -0.53 -5.64 5.23
C ALA A 52 -2.02 -5.28 5.12
N VAL A 53 -2.35 -4.14 4.53
CA VAL A 53 -3.74 -3.70 4.40
C VAL A 53 -4.47 -4.34 3.22
N GLY A 54 -3.77 -5.08 2.36
CA GLY A 54 -4.35 -5.70 1.17
C GLY A 54 -4.90 -4.69 0.17
N ALA A 55 -4.12 -3.64 -0.14
CA ALA A 55 -4.53 -2.57 -1.04
C ALA A 55 -4.65 -3.07 -2.49
N THR A 56 -5.86 -3.38 -2.91
CA THR A 56 -6.11 -4.00 -4.23
C THR A 56 -6.19 -3.00 -5.37
N ASP A 57 -6.59 -1.77 -5.10
CA ASP A 57 -6.80 -0.76 -6.14
C ASP A 57 -5.54 0.06 -6.48
N LEU A 58 -4.44 -0.13 -5.74
CA LEU A 58 -3.18 0.55 -6.06
C LEU A 58 -2.45 -0.07 -7.25
N PHE A 59 -2.72 -1.33 -7.59
CA PHE A 59 -1.97 -2.11 -8.56
C PHE A 59 -2.90 -2.93 -9.47
N ASP A 60 -3.91 -2.28 -10.02
CA ASP A 60 -4.82 -2.92 -10.95
C ASP A 60 -4.22 -2.96 -12.36
N GLY A 61 -3.72 -4.13 -12.76
CA GLY A 61 -3.10 -4.37 -14.05
C GLY A 61 -1.75 -3.64 -14.20
N ASP A 62 -1.47 -3.17 -15.41
CA ASP A 62 -0.22 -2.49 -15.78
C ASP A 62 -0.16 -1.02 -15.33
N LYS A 63 -1.17 -0.54 -14.63
CA LYS A 63 -1.29 0.86 -14.23
C LYS A 63 -1.27 0.99 -12.72
N ALA A 64 -0.26 1.68 -12.19
CA ALA A 64 -0.30 2.15 -10.82
C ALA A 64 -1.44 3.16 -10.66
N LYS A 65 -2.41 2.82 -9.80
CA LYS A 65 -3.45 3.75 -9.34
C LYS A 65 -3.18 4.11 -7.89
N ASN A 66 -3.65 5.26 -7.46
CA ASN A 66 -3.70 5.62 -6.04
C ASN A 66 -2.35 5.57 -5.31
N ALA A 67 -1.24 5.53 -6.06
CA ALA A 67 0.10 5.70 -5.54
C ALA A 67 0.64 7.07 -5.94
N ILE A 68 1.19 7.81 -5.00
CA ILE A 68 1.85 9.07 -5.24
C ILE A 68 3.35 8.82 -5.27
N PHE A 69 3.99 9.25 -6.36
CA PHE A 69 5.44 9.26 -6.50
C PHE A 69 5.88 10.72 -6.38
N TYR A 70 6.87 10.99 -5.55
CA TYR A 70 7.35 12.34 -5.35
C TYR A 70 8.86 12.36 -5.10
N THR A 71 9.46 13.46 -5.46
CA THR A 71 10.87 13.76 -5.26
C THR A 71 11.05 15.23 -4.89
N TRP A 72 12.09 15.55 -4.14
CA TRP A 72 12.48 16.91 -3.82
C TRP A 72 13.65 17.40 -4.66
N ASP A 73 14.46 16.49 -5.19
CA ASP A 73 15.73 16.79 -5.88
C ASP A 73 15.79 16.27 -7.31
N GLY A 74 14.70 15.61 -7.76
CA GLY A 74 14.63 14.97 -9.07
C GLY A 74 15.40 13.64 -9.17
N THR A 75 16.18 13.27 -8.14
CA THR A 75 17.04 12.09 -8.16
C THR A 75 16.45 10.97 -7.33
N LYS A 76 16.16 11.25 -6.05
CA LYS A 76 15.64 10.24 -5.12
C LYS A 76 14.13 10.35 -5.01
N TRP A 77 13.47 9.22 -5.27
CA TRP A 77 12.01 9.11 -5.29
C TRP A 77 11.46 8.39 -4.06
N TYR A 78 10.28 8.82 -3.68
CA TYR A 78 9.51 8.31 -2.54
C TYR A 78 8.11 7.96 -2.96
N PHE A 79 7.47 7.07 -2.20
CA PHE A 79 6.11 6.63 -2.42
C PHE A 79 5.20 7.06 -1.27
N GLY A 80 3.99 7.48 -1.62
CA GLY A 80 2.93 7.76 -0.67
C GLY A 80 1.63 7.07 -1.06
N PRO A 81 0.87 6.53 -0.12
CA PRO A 81 -0.45 5.97 -0.38
C PRO A 81 -1.46 7.09 -0.61
N TYR A 82 -2.40 6.83 -1.50
CA TYR A 82 -3.55 7.68 -1.77
C TYR A 82 -4.76 6.80 -2.02
N ASP A 83 -5.92 7.18 -1.47
CA ASP A 83 -7.20 6.51 -1.72
C ASP A 83 -7.19 5.01 -1.36
N LEU A 84 -6.99 4.72 -0.07
CA LEU A 84 -6.92 3.36 0.48
C LEU A 84 -8.30 2.81 0.89
N ASP A 85 -9.36 3.15 0.19
CA ASP A 85 -10.72 2.70 0.49
C ASP A 85 -10.96 1.21 0.21
N THR A 86 -10.17 0.62 -0.70
CA THR A 86 -10.23 -0.81 -1.03
C THR A 86 -9.16 -1.62 -0.30
N THR A 87 -9.28 -1.68 1.01
CA THR A 87 -8.33 -2.36 1.90
C THR A 87 -9.06 -3.30 2.86
N TYR A 88 -8.30 -4.05 3.66
CA TYR A 88 -8.81 -4.97 4.68
C TYR A 88 -9.84 -5.98 4.16
N GLY A 89 -9.60 -6.48 2.96
CA GLY A 89 -10.42 -7.51 2.35
C GLY A 89 -11.71 -7.01 1.71
N LEU A 90 -11.81 -5.72 1.44
CA LEU A 90 -12.99 -5.14 0.82
C LEU A 90 -12.65 -4.51 -0.53
N HIS A 91 -13.42 -4.85 -1.55
CA HIS A 91 -13.40 -4.19 -2.85
C HIS A 91 -14.37 -3.00 -2.89
N TYR A 92 -14.15 -2.05 -3.81
CA TYR A 92 -15.01 -0.88 -4.01
C TYR A 92 -16.50 -1.21 -4.23
N ASN A 93 -16.80 -2.40 -4.70
CA ASN A 93 -18.17 -2.87 -4.93
C ASN A 93 -18.75 -3.66 -3.74
N GLY A 94 -18.03 -3.75 -2.60
CA GLY A 94 -18.41 -4.50 -1.44
C GLY A 94 -18.10 -6.00 -1.49
N THR A 95 -17.47 -6.49 -2.56
CA THR A 95 -17.03 -7.89 -2.64
C THR A 95 -15.87 -8.13 -1.67
N GLN A 96 -15.92 -9.23 -0.94
CA GLN A 96 -14.85 -9.62 -0.03
C GLN A 96 -13.68 -10.24 -0.79
N ILE A 97 -12.48 -9.93 -0.34
CA ILE A 97 -11.22 -10.45 -0.88
C ILE A 97 -10.56 -11.32 0.18
N SER A 98 -10.05 -12.46 -0.24
CA SER A 98 -9.33 -13.38 0.66
C SER A 98 -8.10 -12.67 1.28
N TYR A 99 -7.89 -12.92 2.57
CA TYR A 99 -6.67 -12.48 3.27
C TYR A 99 -5.39 -13.10 2.66
N ALA A 100 -5.51 -14.28 2.06
CA ALA A 100 -4.42 -14.98 1.39
C ALA A 100 -4.24 -14.57 -0.08
N ALA A 101 -5.06 -13.63 -0.57
CA ALA A 101 -4.86 -13.11 -1.91
C ALA A 101 -3.55 -12.33 -1.96
N ASP A 102 -2.69 -12.68 -2.89
CA ASP A 102 -1.43 -11.97 -3.17
C ASP A 102 -1.73 -10.78 -4.08
N SER A 103 -2.66 -9.97 -3.62
CA SER A 103 -3.30 -8.93 -4.42
C SER A 103 -2.67 -7.56 -4.26
N ALA A 104 -1.72 -7.44 -3.34
CA ALA A 104 -1.04 -6.16 -3.21
C ALA A 104 0.44 -6.36 -2.87
N PRO A 105 1.31 -5.76 -3.62
CA PRO A 105 1.17 -5.44 -5.04
C PRO A 105 1.06 -6.74 -5.83
N LYS A 106 0.15 -6.82 -6.78
CA LYS A 106 0.04 -8.00 -7.64
C LYS A 106 1.39 -8.29 -8.27
N THR A 107 1.89 -9.50 -8.12
CA THR A 107 3.16 -9.93 -8.74
C THR A 107 3.11 -9.86 -10.26
N ASP A 108 1.93 -9.83 -10.83
CA ASP A 108 1.62 -9.69 -12.25
C ASP A 108 1.31 -8.24 -12.64
N GLY A 109 1.00 -7.37 -11.68
CA GLY A 109 0.68 -5.96 -11.88
C GLY A 109 1.92 -5.09 -11.89
N GLY A 110 2.48 -4.89 -13.05
CA GLY A 110 3.63 -4.04 -13.26
C GLY A 110 4.96 -4.67 -12.84
N THR A 111 5.87 -4.69 -13.75
CA THR A 111 7.26 -5.14 -13.56
C THR A 111 7.98 -4.36 -12.47
N PHE A 112 7.58 -3.10 -12.20
CA PHE A 112 8.21 -2.24 -11.21
C PHE A 112 8.13 -2.79 -9.78
N TRP A 113 6.94 -3.15 -9.28
CA TRP A 113 6.77 -3.65 -7.91
C TRP A 113 7.38 -5.04 -7.72
N LYS A 114 7.40 -5.84 -8.78
CA LYS A 114 8.12 -7.11 -8.78
C LYS A 114 9.62 -6.89 -8.64
N LYS A 115 10.16 -5.85 -9.28
CA LYS A 115 11.57 -5.46 -9.11
C LYS A 115 11.86 -5.00 -7.69
N ILE A 116 10.98 -4.21 -7.06
CA ILE A 116 11.11 -3.83 -5.64
C ILE A 116 11.16 -5.06 -4.75
N LEU A 117 10.24 -6.02 -4.93
CA LEU A 117 10.19 -7.25 -4.14
C LEU A 117 11.49 -8.06 -4.26
N VAL A 118 12.05 -8.16 -5.44
CA VAL A 118 13.31 -8.89 -5.68
C VAL A 118 14.52 -8.11 -5.15
N THR A 119 14.55 -6.80 -5.38
CA THR A 119 15.68 -5.94 -4.99
C THR A 119 15.85 -5.85 -3.47
N TYR A 120 14.74 -5.76 -2.75
CA TYR A 120 14.73 -5.52 -1.30
C TYR A 120 14.19 -6.72 -0.49
N ALA A 121 14.40 -7.94 -0.98
CA ALA A 121 13.82 -9.14 -0.36
C ALA A 121 14.26 -9.31 1.11
N ASP A 122 15.53 -9.11 1.41
CA ASP A 122 16.10 -9.25 2.75
C ASP A 122 15.64 -8.10 3.66
N GLU A 123 15.63 -6.87 3.16
CA GLU A 123 15.17 -5.69 3.88
C GLU A 123 13.67 -5.78 4.19
N LEU A 124 12.87 -6.30 3.26
CA LEU A 124 11.44 -6.53 3.47
C LEU A 124 11.20 -7.54 4.60
N ALA A 125 11.92 -8.66 4.59
CA ALA A 125 11.80 -9.68 5.63
C ALA A 125 12.24 -9.15 7.00
N ALA A 126 13.39 -8.47 7.06
CA ALA A 126 13.91 -7.89 8.30
C ALA A 126 12.97 -6.80 8.85
N ARG A 127 12.46 -5.94 7.97
CA ARG A 127 11.56 -4.86 8.37
C ARG A 127 10.18 -5.38 8.79
N TYR A 128 9.68 -6.41 8.11
CA TYR A 128 8.45 -7.07 8.52
C TYR A 128 8.57 -7.63 9.94
N ALA A 129 9.65 -8.34 10.23
CA ALA A 129 9.92 -8.86 11.57
C ALA A 129 9.97 -7.73 12.62
N GLU A 130 10.69 -6.65 12.34
CA GLU A 130 10.74 -5.47 13.22
C GLU A 130 9.34 -4.89 13.52
N LEU A 131 8.48 -4.77 12.50
CA LEU A 131 7.12 -4.24 12.66
C LEU A 131 6.23 -5.18 13.49
N ARG A 132 6.42 -6.49 13.34
CA ARG A 132 5.75 -7.50 14.16
C ARG A 132 6.24 -7.50 15.62
N ASP A 133 7.55 -7.46 15.85
CA ASP A 133 8.14 -7.45 17.18
C ASP A 133 7.77 -6.21 18.00
N LYS A 134 7.62 -5.07 17.32
CA LYS A 134 7.18 -3.80 17.92
C LYS A 134 5.67 -3.66 18.05
N ASP A 135 4.89 -4.69 17.73
CA ASP A 135 3.42 -4.66 17.70
C ASP A 135 2.81 -3.58 16.80
N ILE A 136 3.58 -3.04 15.85
CA ILE A 136 3.06 -2.07 14.86
C ILE A 136 2.13 -2.81 13.88
N PHE A 137 2.57 -3.94 13.36
CA PHE A 137 1.72 -4.85 12.61
C PHE A 137 1.06 -5.84 13.58
N SER A 138 0.01 -5.38 14.23
CA SER A 138 -0.79 -6.16 15.18
C SER A 138 -2.26 -5.75 15.14
N VAL A 139 -3.13 -6.66 15.50
CA VAL A 139 -4.57 -6.37 15.62
C VAL A 139 -4.81 -5.35 16.74
N ASN A 140 -4.03 -5.38 17.81
CA ASN A 140 -4.15 -4.42 18.90
C ASN A 140 -3.84 -2.99 18.44
N CYS A 141 -2.75 -2.79 17.69
CA CYS A 141 -2.42 -1.47 17.14
C CYS A 141 -3.55 -0.96 16.21
N LEU A 142 -4.06 -1.83 15.34
CA LEU A 142 -5.19 -1.47 14.47
C LEU A 142 -6.44 -1.12 15.29
N TYR A 143 -6.71 -1.87 16.36
CA TYR A 143 -7.83 -1.60 17.26
C TYR A 143 -7.69 -0.23 17.93
N ASP A 144 -6.51 0.12 18.43
CA ASP A 144 -6.25 1.40 19.08
C ASP A 144 -6.45 2.58 18.10
N ILE A 145 -5.96 2.43 16.85
CA ILE A 145 -6.19 3.41 15.78
C ILE A 145 -7.69 3.55 15.49
N ALA A 146 -8.40 2.44 15.33
CA ALA A 146 -9.82 2.42 15.05
C ALA A 146 -10.65 3.00 16.21
N ALA A 147 -10.27 2.73 17.45
CA ALA A 147 -10.91 3.31 18.64
C ALA A 147 -10.73 4.84 18.70
N GLY A 148 -9.52 5.32 18.42
CA GLY A 148 -9.23 6.76 18.34
C GLY A 148 -10.02 7.48 17.24
N LEU A 149 -10.21 6.85 16.10
CA LEU A 149 -11.04 7.36 15.02
C LEU A 149 -12.53 7.33 15.39
N SER A 150 -12.99 6.24 16.00
CA SER A 150 -14.39 6.05 16.40
C SER A 150 -14.85 7.08 17.41
N ALA A 151 -13.97 7.56 18.27
CA ALA A 151 -14.30 8.61 19.21
C ALA A 151 -14.67 9.94 18.53
N LYS A 152 -14.30 10.10 17.26
CA LYS A 152 -14.60 11.28 16.42
C LYS A 152 -15.81 11.07 15.51
N TYR A 153 -16.22 9.83 15.29
CA TYR A 153 -17.35 9.45 14.44
C TYR A 153 -18.59 9.22 15.31
N THR A 154 -19.59 10.07 15.15
CA THR A 154 -20.85 9.92 15.84
C THR A 154 -21.83 9.05 15.03
N HIS A 155 -22.83 8.49 15.71
CA HIS A 155 -23.90 7.74 15.05
C HIS A 155 -24.69 8.58 14.03
N GLU A 156 -24.78 9.88 14.24
CA GLU A 156 -25.41 10.83 13.30
C GLU A 156 -24.60 10.95 12.00
N LEU A 157 -23.27 10.95 12.08
CA LEU A 157 -22.40 10.99 10.91
C LEU A 157 -22.50 9.69 10.11
N ASP A 158 -22.52 8.53 10.78
CA ASP A 158 -22.75 7.24 10.13
C ASP A 158 -24.10 7.21 9.39
N LYS A 159 -25.17 7.69 10.02
CA LYS A 159 -26.48 7.80 9.37
C LYS A 159 -26.49 8.74 8.19
N ALA A 160 -25.83 9.88 8.31
CA ALA A 160 -25.74 10.85 7.23
C ALA A 160 -25.00 10.27 6.01
N GLU A 161 -23.92 9.53 6.26
CA GLU A 161 -23.14 8.88 5.21
C GLU A 161 -23.96 7.78 4.52
N ILE A 162 -24.61 6.88 5.28
CA ILE A 162 -25.48 5.82 4.73
C ILE A 162 -26.65 6.42 3.93
N ASN A 163 -27.24 7.50 4.40
CA ASN A 163 -28.32 8.16 3.67
C ASN A 163 -27.86 8.79 2.36
N LYS A 164 -26.64 9.33 2.34
CA LYS A 164 -26.07 9.94 1.15
C LYS A 164 -25.64 8.90 0.12
N TRP A 165 -25.16 7.75 0.58
CA TRP A 165 -24.60 6.68 -0.24
C TRP A 165 -25.28 5.33 0.05
N PRO A 166 -26.60 5.19 -0.20
CA PRO A 166 -27.38 4.04 0.27
C PRO A 166 -27.02 2.70 -0.40
N THR A 167 -26.19 2.72 -1.43
CA THR A 167 -25.89 1.51 -2.23
C THR A 167 -24.41 1.10 -2.22
N LYS A 168 -23.51 1.83 -1.54
CA LYS A 168 -22.05 1.65 -1.64
C LYS A 168 -21.33 1.90 -0.34
N PRO A 169 -20.15 1.30 -0.24
CA PRO A 169 -19.75 -0.10 -0.43
C PRO A 169 -20.10 -0.91 0.80
N SER A 170 -20.48 -0.21 1.85
CA SER A 170 -20.59 -0.64 3.25
C SER A 170 -21.81 -1.49 3.58
N LEU A 171 -22.75 -1.67 2.66
CA LEU A 171 -23.94 -2.49 2.93
C LEU A 171 -23.64 -3.99 3.01
N THR A 172 -22.47 -4.41 2.52
CA THR A 172 -22.04 -5.83 2.56
C THR A 172 -21.21 -6.13 3.81
N VAL A 173 -20.61 -5.11 4.42
CA VAL A 173 -19.80 -5.23 5.64
C VAL A 173 -20.37 -4.29 6.69
N THR A 174 -21.07 -4.87 7.66
CA THR A 174 -21.82 -4.13 8.69
C THR A 174 -21.10 -4.10 10.04
N SER A 175 -19.93 -4.76 10.16
CA SER A 175 -19.22 -4.89 11.43
C SER A 175 -17.74 -4.60 11.26
N ARG A 176 -17.17 -3.86 12.20
CA ARG A 176 -15.70 -3.67 12.33
C ARG A 176 -14.97 -4.98 12.60
N ASP A 177 -15.65 -5.99 13.14
CA ASP A 177 -15.06 -7.29 13.42
C ASP A 177 -14.51 -7.94 12.14
N GLN A 178 -15.13 -7.67 10.99
CA GLN A 178 -14.62 -8.12 9.70
C GLN A 178 -13.21 -7.59 9.43
N ILE A 179 -12.94 -6.32 9.69
CA ILE A 179 -11.62 -5.69 9.48
C ILE A 179 -10.57 -6.36 10.37
N PHE A 180 -10.88 -6.53 11.66
CA PHE A 180 -9.94 -7.11 12.62
C PHE A 180 -9.67 -8.59 12.35
N SER A 181 -10.73 -9.36 12.05
CA SER A 181 -10.59 -10.76 11.68
C SER A 181 -9.78 -10.95 10.42
N TRP A 182 -10.11 -10.19 9.38
CA TRP A 182 -9.36 -10.23 8.12
C TRP A 182 -7.88 -9.86 8.33
N PHE A 183 -7.61 -8.80 9.10
CA PHE A 183 -6.24 -8.36 9.35
C PHE A 183 -5.45 -9.38 10.17
N ASN A 184 -6.08 -10.03 11.16
CA ASN A 184 -5.45 -11.12 11.90
C ASN A 184 -5.01 -12.26 10.98
N ASP A 185 -5.91 -12.71 10.12
CA ASP A 185 -5.63 -13.79 9.17
C ASP A 185 -4.61 -13.36 8.10
N ARG A 186 -4.65 -12.08 7.69
CA ARG A 186 -3.66 -11.48 6.80
C ARG A 186 -2.26 -11.48 7.40
N LEU A 187 -2.13 -11.11 8.67
CA LEU A 187 -0.85 -11.15 9.35
C LEU A 187 -0.30 -12.57 9.46
N ALA A 188 -1.14 -13.57 9.78
CA ALA A 188 -0.73 -14.97 9.78
C ALA A 188 -0.24 -15.44 8.40
N TYR A 189 -0.91 -15.02 7.32
CA TYR A 189 -0.46 -15.28 5.95
C TYR A 189 0.89 -14.62 5.66
N LEU A 190 1.08 -13.37 6.05
CA LEU A 190 2.33 -12.63 5.83
C LEU A 190 3.46 -13.15 6.71
N ASP A 191 3.19 -13.62 7.94
CA ASP A 191 4.17 -14.28 8.79
C ASP A 191 4.79 -15.47 8.05
N ASN A 192 3.97 -16.30 7.41
CA ASN A 192 4.45 -17.39 6.58
C ASN A 192 5.22 -16.88 5.34
N LYS A 193 4.72 -15.83 4.67
CA LYS A 193 5.35 -15.27 3.46
C LYS A 193 6.74 -14.70 3.73
N PHE A 194 6.94 -14.06 4.87
CA PHE A 194 8.21 -13.45 5.29
C PHE A 194 9.03 -14.34 6.23
N ASN A 195 8.63 -15.60 6.43
CA ASN A 195 9.29 -16.56 7.34
C ASN A 195 9.45 -16.00 8.78
N TYR A 196 8.50 -15.21 9.24
CA TYR A 196 8.50 -14.67 10.59
C TYR A 196 7.89 -15.68 11.56
N THR A 197 8.56 -15.85 12.70
CA THR A 197 8.08 -16.67 13.84
C THR A 197 8.17 -15.80 15.09
N ARG A 198 7.05 -15.64 15.76
CA ARG A 198 6.97 -14.89 17.01
C ARG A 198 7.36 -15.75 18.19
#